data_874ba5d41c46c2b7cfbaf3d5106b959d
#
_entry.id   874ba5d41c46c2b7cfbaf3d5106b959d
#
_cell.length_a   1.000
_cell.length_b   1.000
_cell.length_c   1.000
_cell.angle_alpha   90.00
_cell.angle_beta   90.00
_cell.angle_gamma   90.00
#
_symmetry.space_group_name_H-M   'P 1'
#
loop_
_entity.id
_entity.type
_entity.pdbx_description
1 polymer ?
#
loop_
_entity_poly.entity_id
_entity_poly.type
_entity_poly.pdbx_seq_one_letter_code
_entity_poly.pdbx_strand_id
1 'polypeptide(L)'
;MSMRSTFVLRVFAFAFAASVATYPAAAQLRPGPLPPPANAPPPVVIPAEPKPEPPPVPVPEIIKRFSENEQAMLVAHGSYVYKKVVRVEEIDDNGKPAGTFQFTTELTPLPDGRAYERELKHPETSLNVLNLEPESLSPLLKIPPLPFIPSQLVHYDVNYVGTQKLDELNTYIFRVEPKQVERQHAYFKGVIWVDDQDFVIVKTLGHWVTELGEISTDNFPFKFFDTYRENVQGKIWFPSYLRSDDSVNTKHGLVHVRLVVRWEDYKARTAAPAPAPQQ
;
A
#
# COMPACT_ATOMS: atom_id res chain seq x y z
N MET A 1 1.88 41.41 -89.11
CA MET A 1 1.81 40.00 -88.67
C MET A 1 2.17 39.94 -87.20
N SER A 2 1.20 39.80 -86.33
CA SER A 2 1.34 39.86 -84.86
C SER A 2 1.01 38.49 -84.34
N MET A 3 2.04 37.84 -83.73
CA MET A 3 1.86 36.56 -83.03
C MET A 3 1.63 36.85 -81.54
N ARG A 4 0.43 36.60 -81.08
CA ARG A 4 0.06 36.66 -79.68
C ARG A 4 0.44 35.31 -79.04
N SER A 5 1.37 35.37 -78.09
CA SER A 5 1.74 34.21 -77.25
C SER A 5 0.83 34.21 -76.00
N THR A 6 0.08 33.13 -75.85
CA THR A 6 -0.81 32.91 -74.70
C THR A 6 -0.05 32.14 -73.61
N PHE A 7 0.18 32.82 -72.50
CA PHE A 7 0.83 32.22 -71.31
C PHE A 7 -0.24 31.53 -70.45
N VAL A 8 -0.19 30.22 -70.37
CA VAL A 8 -1.08 29.42 -69.48
C VAL A 8 -0.39 29.26 -68.14
N LEU A 9 -0.89 29.94 -67.10
CA LEU A 9 -0.46 29.84 -65.74
C LEU A 9 -1.09 28.61 -65.08
N ARG A 10 -0.32 27.54 -64.85
CA ARG A 10 -0.75 26.37 -64.08
C ARG A 10 -0.51 26.64 -62.60
N VAL A 11 -1.61 26.84 -61.85
CA VAL A 11 -1.56 26.91 -60.38
C VAL A 11 -1.54 25.49 -59.85
N PHE A 12 -0.42 25.09 -59.23
CA PHE A 12 -0.31 23.87 -58.45
C PHE A 12 -0.82 24.17 -57.02
N ALA A 13 -2.00 23.64 -56.67
CA ALA A 13 -2.46 23.64 -55.31
C ALA A 13 -1.76 22.51 -54.54
N PHE A 14 -0.81 22.86 -53.64
CA PHE A 14 -0.25 21.93 -52.67
C PHE A 14 -1.27 21.77 -51.52
N ALA A 15 -1.92 20.61 -51.46
CA ALA A 15 -2.68 20.21 -50.28
C ALA A 15 -1.70 19.76 -49.19
N PHE A 16 -1.55 20.59 -48.16
CA PHE A 16 -0.80 20.23 -46.93
C PHE A 16 -1.72 19.35 -46.10
N ALA A 17 -1.52 18.02 -46.16
CA ALA A 17 -2.13 17.10 -45.22
C ALA A 17 -1.41 17.23 -43.86
N ALA A 18 -1.98 17.95 -42.92
CA ALA A 18 -1.52 17.98 -41.54
C ALA A 18 -1.84 16.62 -40.89
N SER A 19 -0.84 15.76 -40.81
CA SER A 19 -0.90 14.54 -40.00
C SER A 19 -0.91 14.95 -38.52
N VAL A 20 -2.07 14.90 -37.89
CA VAL A 20 -2.16 15.02 -36.43
C VAL A 20 -1.61 13.72 -35.85
N ALA A 21 -0.35 13.74 -35.47
CA ALA A 21 0.23 12.67 -34.68
C ALA A 21 -0.45 12.69 -33.29
N THR A 22 -1.39 11.79 -33.07
CA THR A 22 -1.92 11.51 -31.75
C THR A 22 -0.81 10.84 -30.95
N TYR A 23 -0.08 11.63 -30.17
CA TYR A 23 0.80 11.07 -29.14
C TYR A 23 -0.10 10.32 -28.13
N PRO A 24 0.18 9.04 -27.80
CA PRO A 24 -0.50 8.41 -26.70
C PRO A 24 -0.25 9.28 -25.47
N ALA A 25 -1.32 9.71 -24.81
CA ALA A 25 -1.20 10.40 -23.53
C ALA A 25 -0.36 9.47 -22.64
N ALA A 26 0.86 9.88 -22.33
CA ALA A 26 1.67 9.17 -21.35
C ALA A 26 0.81 9.09 -20.09
N ALA A 27 0.46 7.88 -19.67
CA ALA A 27 -0.28 7.67 -18.45
C ALA A 27 0.48 8.41 -17.35
N GLN A 28 -0.10 9.49 -16.85
CA GLN A 28 0.53 10.25 -15.77
C GLN A 28 0.67 9.30 -14.60
N LEU A 29 1.91 9.09 -14.17
CA LEU A 29 2.21 8.34 -12.98
C LEU A 29 1.45 9.00 -11.82
N ARG A 30 0.44 8.31 -11.30
CA ARG A 30 -0.31 8.77 -10.14
C ARG A 30 0.40 8.22 -8.92
N PRO A 31 1.12 9.05 -8.14
CA PRO A 31 1.74 8.59 -6.91
C PRO A 31 0.67 8.16 -5.92
N GLY A 32 1.01 7.24 -5.03
CA GLY A 32 0.17 6.90 -3.89
C GLY A 32 0.03 8.06 -2.90
N PRO A 33 -0.88 7.95 -1.92
CA PRO A 33 -1.01 8.94 -0.87
C PRO A 33 0.29 9.00 -0.07
N LEU A 34 0.71 10.21 0.29
CA LEU A 34 1.93 10.41 1.04
C LEU A 34 1.79 9.86 2.47
N PRO A 35 2.79 9.13 2.99
CA PRO A 35 2.79 8.74 4.38
C PRO A 35 2.83 9.98 5.29
N PRO A 36 2.25 9.89 6.50
CA PRO A 36 2.22 11.02 7.42
C PRO A 36 3.65 11.44 7.79
N PRO A 37 3.88 12.74 8.06
CA PRO A 37 5.14 13.19 8.63
C PRO A 37 5.50 12.42 9.91
N ALA A 38 6.78 12.25 10.18
CA ALA A 38 7.25 11.48 11.34
C ALA A 38 6.70 11.99 12.69
N ASN A 39 6.41 13.29 12.78
CA ASN A 39 5.84 13.96 13.96
C ASN A 39 4.30 14.12 13.90
N ALA A 40 3.63 13.56 12.91
CA ALA A 40 2.18 13.61 12.86
C ALA A 40 1.57 12.91 14.08
N PRO A 41 0.44 13.39 14.61
CA PRO A 41 -0.27 12.68 15.67
C PRO A 41 -0.71 11.29 15.19
N PRO A 42 -0.97 10.36 16.13
CA PRO A 42 -1.53 9.06 15.78
C PRO A 42 -2.79 9.20 14.93
N PRO A 43 -3.03 8.29 13.98
CA PRO A 43 -4.23 8.32 13.17
C PRO A 43 -5.48 8.16 14.04
N VAL A 44 -6.47 9.01 13.81
CA VAL A 44 -7.74 8.95 14.51
C VAL A 44 -8.73 8.13 13.71
N VAL A 45 -9.41 7.20 14.38
CA VAL A 45 -10.52 6.46 13.76
C VAL A 45 -11.62 7.46 13.37
N ILE A 46 -12.02 7.42 12.10
CA ILE A 46 -13.05 8.32 11.58
C ILE A 46 -14.36 8.07 12.33
N PRO A 47 -14.98 9.09 12.96
CA PRO A 47 -16.29 8.97 13.57
C PRO A 47 -17.35 8.50 12.56
N ALA A 48 -18.46 7.98 13.07
CA ALA A 48 -19.60 7.61 12.22
C ALA A 48 -20.12 8.84 11.45
N GLU A 49 -20.01 8.79 10.14
CA GLU A 49 -20.38 9.88 9.23
C GLU A 49 -21.90 9.92 8.95
N PRO A 50 -22.42 11.09 8.59
CA PRO A 50 -23.78 11.18 8.06
C PRO A 50 -23.94 10.29 6.82
N LYS A 51 -25.18 9.89 6.51
CA LYS A 51 -25.48 8.99 5.39
C LYS A 51 -24.75 9.45 4.12
N PRO A 52 -23.87 8.61 3.56
CA PRO A 52 -23.07 9.00 2.40
C PRO A 52 -23.97 9.14 1.16
N GLU A 53 -23.60 10.08 0.28
CA GLU A 53 -24.15 10.11 -1.07
C GLU A 53 -23.82 8.81 -1.81
N PRO A 54 -24.73 8.26 -2.60
CA PRO A 54 -24.45 7.07 -3.40
C PRO A 54 -23.27 7.35 -4.35
N PRO A 55 -22.30 6.42 -4.45
CA PRO A 55 -21.20 6.58 -5.39
C PRO A 55 -21.71 6.46 -6.85
N PRO A 56 -21.00 7.05 -7.83
CA PRO A 56 -21.38 6.96 -9.25
C PRO A 56 -21.30 5.53 -9.81
N VAL A 57 -20.48 4.67 -9.19
CA VAL A 57 -20.37 3.24 -9.49
C VAL A 57 -21.09 2.46 -8.40
N PRO A 58 -21.91 1.44 -8.74
CA PRO A 58 -22.58 0.63 -7.73
C PRO A 58 -21.61 0.01 -6.72
N VAL A 59 -21.93 0.11 -5.44
CA VAL A 59 -21.08 -0.40 -4.35
C VAL A 59 -20.62 -1.85 -4.56
N PRO A 60 -21.49 -2.81 -4.96
CA PRO A 60 -21.04 -4.18 -5.23
C PRO A 60 -20.00 -4.28 -6.35
N GLU A 61 -20.08 -3.42 -7.35
CA GLU A 61 -19.11 -3.37 -8.44
C GLU A 61 -17.77 -2.82 -7.97
N ILE A 62 -17.76 -1.80 -7.11
CA ILE A 62 -16.52 -1.27 -6.52
C ILE A 62 -15.84 -2.37 -5.70
N ILE A 63 -16.60 -3.09 -4.85
CA ILE A 63 -16.08 -4.17 -4.02
C ILE A 63 -15.49 -5.29 -4.87
N LYS A 64 -16.19 -5.68 -5.93
CA LYS A 64 -15.71 -6.70 -6.87
C LYS A 64 -14.38 -6.27 -7.50
N ARG A 65 -14.31 -5.06 -8.06
CA ARG A 65 -13.10 -4.57 -8.74
C ARG A 65 -11.91 -4.47 -7.81
N PHE A 66 -12.06 -3.88 -6.63
CA PHE A 66 -10.92 -3.79 -5.74
C PHE A 66 -10.45 -5.17 -5.28
N SER A 67 -11.34 -6.12 -5.03
CA SER A 67 -10.93 -7.45 -4.60
C SER A 67 -10.21 -8.25 -5.70
N GLU A 68 -10.62 -8.08 -6.96
CA GLU A 68 -9.92 -8.65 -8.10
C GLU A 68 -8.52 -8.02 -8.26
N ASN A 69 -8.40 -6.70 -8.04
CA ASN A 69 -7.12 -6.00 -8.05
C ASN A 69 -6.21 -6.42 -6.88
N GLU A 70 -6.77 -6.70 -5.70
CA GLU A 70 -6.02 -7.28 -4.58
C GLU A 70 -5.44 -8.66 -4.93
N GLN A 71 -6.21 -9.48 -5.62
CA GLN A 71 -5.71 -10.78 -6.11
C GLN A 71 -4.60 -10.60 -7.14
N ALA A 72 -4.76 -9.66 -8.08
CA ALA A 72 -3.74 -9.35 -9.08
C ALA A 72 -2.47 -8.79 -8.44
N MET A 73 -2.60 -7.88 -7.48
CA MET A 73 -1.49 -7.33 -6.70
C MET A 73 -0.72 -8.45 -5.96
N LEU A 74 -1.42 -9.36 -5.30
CA LEU A 74 -0.80 -10.46 -4.55
C LEU A 74 0.04 -11.36 -5.48
N VAL A 75 -0.51 -11.70 -6.65
CA VAL A 75 0.21 -12.49 -7.66
C VAL A 75 1.44 -11.74 -8.18
N ALA A 76 1.27 -10.47 -8.52
CA ALA A 76 2.36 -9.65 -9.03
C ALA A 76 3.46 -9.42 -8.00
N HIS A 77 3.11 -9.20 -6.72
CA HIS A 77 4.05 -9.00 -5.63
C HIS A 77 5.03 -10.18 -5.50
N GLY A 78 4.59 -11.40 -5.76
CA GLY A 78 5.44 -12.59 -5.82
C GLY A 78 6.51 -12.58 -6.93
N SER A 79 6.50 -11.59 -7.82
CA SER A 79 7.46 -11.42 -8.90
C SER A 79 8.45 -10.28 -8.70
N TYR A 80 8.42 -9.63 -7.52
CA TYR A 80 9.30 -8.50 -7.22
C TYR A 80 10.24 -8.80 -6.05
N VAL A 81 11.46 -8.32 -6.16
CA VAL A 81 12.41 -8.19 -5.05
C VAL A 81 12.27 -6.79 -4.48
N TYR A 82 12.30 -6.65 -3.18
CA TYR A 82 12.14 -5.35 -2.52
C TYR A 82 12.88 -5.32 -1.18
N LYS A 83 13.16 -4.12 -0.70
CA LYS A 83 13.70 -3.89 0.63
C LYS A 83 12.60 -3.66 1.65
N LYS A 84 12.80 -4.15 2.86
CA LYS A 84 11.97 -3.88 4.02
C LYS A 84 12.84 -3.23 5.09
N VAL A 85 12.49 -2.00 5.45
CA VAL A 85 13.12 -1.25 6.54
C VAL A 85 12.16 -1.21 7.70
N VAL A 86 12.58 -1.71 8.85
CA VAL A 86 11.79 -1.71 10.08
C VAL A 86 12.46 -0.80 11.09
N ARG A 87 11.69 0.10 11.67
CA ARG A 87 12.14 1.02 12.71
C ARG A 87 11.14 1.07 13.85
N VAL A 88 11.62 0.88 15.07
CA VAL A 88 10.88 1.11 16.31
C VAL A 88 11.52 2.27 17.04
N GLU A 89 10.72 3.17 17.56
CA GLU A 89 11.14 4.36 18.29
C GLU A 89 10.50 4.38 19.68
N GLU A 90 11.28 4.66 20.70
CA GLU A 90 10.78 5.18 21.97
C GLU A 90 10.56 6.68 21.81
N ILE A 91 9.37 7.16 22.14
CA ILE A 91 8.98 8.57 21.94
C ILE A 91 8.95 9.28 23.28
N ASP A 92 9.66 10.40 23.38
CA ASP A 92 9.66 11.25 24.56
C ASP A 92 8.37 12.10 24.72
N ASP A 93 8.24 12.80 25.83
CA ASP A 93 7.09 13.67 26.12
C ASP A 93 6.93 14.83 25.13
N ASN A 94 7.97 15.14 24.35
CA ASN A 94 7.93 16.15 23.29
C ASN A 94 7.57 15.57 21.91
N GLY A 95 7.28 14.26 21.83
CA GLY A 95 6.97 13.56 20.62
C GLY A 95 8.20 13.23 19.73
N LYS A 96 9.41 13.31 20.27
CA LYS A 96 10.65 13.03 19.57
C LYS A 96 11.20 11.64 19.91
N PRO A 97 11.90 10.99 18.99
CA PRO A 97 12.58 9.74 19.27
C PRO A 97 13.66 9.91 20.38
N ALA A 98 13.50 9.20 21.49
CA ALA A 98 14.46 9.10 22.57
C ALA A 98 15.43 7.92 22.40
N GLY A 99 14.99 6.88 21.70
CA GLY A 99 15.76 5.72 21.34
C GLY A 99 15.19 5.05 20.10
N THR A 100 16.01 4.29 19.38
CA THR A 100 15.59 3.63 18.14
C THR A 100 16.14 2.22 18.03
N PHE A 101 15.37 1.35 17.40
CA PHE A 101 15.80 0.05 16.89
C PHE A 101 15.51 0.01 15.40
N GLN A 102 16.47 -0.38 14.58
CA GLN A 102 16.29 -0.44 13.14
C GLN A 102 17.04 -1.60 12.52
N PHE A 103 16.44 -2.25 11.53
CA PHE A 103 17.10 -3.21 10.66
C PHE A 103 16.56 -3.12 9.23
N THR A 104 17.31 -3.67 8.28
CA THR A 104 16.95 -3.66 6.86
C THR A 104 17.18 -5.03 6.26
N THR A 105 16.18 -5.53 5.56
CA THR A 105 16.26 -6.81 4.84
C THR A 105 15.86 -6.65 3.38
N GLU A 106 16.33 -7.55 2.54
CA GLU A 106 15.87 -7.71 1.15
C GLU A 106 15.05 -9.00 1.06
N LEU A 107 13.85 -8.89 0.54
CA LEU A 107 12.96 -10.02 0.35
C LEU A 107 12.96 -10.43 -1.11
N THR A 108 13.23 -11.72 -1.34
CA THR A 108 13.15 -12.35 -2.65
C THR A 108 12.07 -13.42 -2.60
N PRO A 109 10.91 -13.24 -3.26
CA PRO A 109 9.88 -14.26 -3.33
C PRO A 109 10.38 -15.55 -3.97
N LEU A 110 9.95 -16.69 -3.45
CA LEU A 110 10.27 -18.02 -3.94
C LEU A 110 9.08 -18.60 -4.73
N PRO A 111 9.32 -19.58 -5.62
CA PRO A 111 8.24 -20.20 -6.41
C PRO A 111 7.17 -20.89 -5.58
N ASP A 112 7.49 -21.30 -4.36
CA ASP A 112 6.58 -21.98 -3.43
C ASP A 112 5.74 -21.02 -2.56
N GLY A 113 5.79 -19.71 -2.87
CA GLY A 113 5.03 -18.65 -2.15
C GLY A 113 5.71 -18.17 -0.87
N ARG A 114 6.84 -18.75 -0.47
CA ARG A 114 7.67 -18.22 0.61
C ARG A 114 8.52 -17.04 0.11
N ALA A 115 9.20 -16.36 1.01
CA ALA A 115 10.22 -15.38 0.66
C ALA A 115 11.55 -15.77 1.32
N TYR A 116 12.62 -15.63 0.54
CA TYR A 116 13.97 -15.62 1.08
C TYR A 116 14.25 -14.20 1.57
N GLU A 117 14.57 -14.08 2.85
CA GLU A 117 14.90 -12.81 3.49
C GLU A 117 16.39 -12.74 3.78
N ARG A 118 17.07 -11.77 3.22
CA ARG A 118 18.49 -11.51 3.37
C ARG A 118 18.70 -10.23 4.17
N GLU A 119 19.42 -10.31 5.28
CA GLU A 119 19.84 -9.14 6.02
C GLU A 119 20.77 -8.26 5.16
N LEU A 120 20.43 -6.98 5.03
CA LEU A 120 21.27 -5.98 4.36
C LEU A 120 22.03 -5.12 5.35
N LYS A 121 21.42 -4.85 6.50
CA LYS A 121 21.99 -4.05 7.56
C LYS A 121 21.65 -4.70 8.89
N HIS A 122 22.69 -4.97 9.66
CA HIS A 122 22.55 -5.58 10.99
C HIS A 122 21.67 -4.71 11.92
N PRO A 123 20.89 -5.31 12.79
CA PRO A 123 20.08 -4.58 13.75
C PRO A 123 20.91 -3.61 14.58
N GLU A 124 20.53 -2.34 14.56
CA GLU A 124 21.11 -1.29 15.37
C GLU A 124 20.09 -0.84 16.42
N THR A 125 20.52 -0.74 17.68
CA THR A 125 19.64 -0.30 18.75
C THR A 125 20.28 0.80 19.60
N SER A 126 19.50 1.81 19.91
CA SER A 126 19.74 2.80 20.94
C SER A 126 18.54 2.94 21.87
N LEU A 127 17.67 1.92 21.91
CA LEU A 127 16.53 1.88 22.83
C LEU A 127 17.05 1.91 24.28
N ASN A 128 16.34 2.64 25.14
CA ASN A 128 16.73 2.85 26.53
C ASN A 128 15.98 1.91 27.48
N VAL A 129 14.76 1.56 27.15
CA VAL A 129 13.81 0.87 28.02
C VAL A 129 13.36 -0.46 27.42
N LEU A 130 13.09 -0.48 26.12
CA LEU A 130 12.65 -1.68 25.42
C LEU A 130 13.83 -2.54 24.99
N ASN A 131 13.71 -3.84 25.21
CA ASN A 131 14.64 -4.83 24.65
C ASN A 131 13.91 -5.59 23.54
N LEU A 132 14.18 -5.24 22.29
CA LEU A 132 13.55 -5.82 21.11
C LEU A 132 14.56 -6.64 20.32
N GLU A 133 14.17 -7.87 20.04
CA GLU A 133 14.84 -8.73 19.07
C GLU A 133 14.01 -8.78 17.78
N PRO A 134 14.61 -8.99 16.60
CA PRO A 134 13.88 -9.07 15.33
C PRO A 134 12.72 -10.06 15.37
N GLU A 135 12.87 -11.16 16.09
CA GLU A 135 11.86 -12.21 16.26
C GLU A 135 10.60 -11.72 16.98
N SER A 136 10.77 -10.79 17.92
CA SER A 136 9.65 -10.17 18.68
C SER A 136 8.74 -9.36 17.79
N LEU A 137 9.24 -8.87 16.66
CA LEU A 137 8.51 -8.10 15.67
C LEU A 137 7.90 -8.97 14.56
N SER A 138 8.26 -10.28 14.55
CA SER A 138 7.84 -11.22 13.51
C SER A 138 6.33 -11.21 13.17
N PRO A 139 5.40 -11.09 14.13
CA PRO A 139 3.98 -11.02 13.79
C PRO A 139 3.63 -9.80 12.91
N LEU A 140 4.19 -8.62 13.20
CA LEU A 140 3.97 -7.41 12.39
C LEU A 140 4.69 -7.46 11.05
N LEU A 141 5.89 -8.02 11.03
CA LEU A 141 6.68 -8.10 9.81
C LEU A 141 6.09 -9.08 8.80
N LYS A 142 5.28 -10.00 9.28
CA LYS A 142 4.48 -10.92 8.48
C LYS A 142 3.11 -10.38 8.11
N ILE A 143 2.77 -9.13 8.50
CA ILE A 143 1.55 -8.52 7.98
C ILE A 143 1.73 -8.48 6.46
N PRO A 144 1.08 -9.39 5.71
CA PRO A 144 0.96 -9.19 4.29
C PRO A 144 0.20 -7.88 4.09
N PRO A 145 0.44 -7.17 3.01
CA PRO A 145 -0.53 -6.19 2.57
C PRO A 145 -1.88 -6.91 2.63
N LEU A 146 -2.78 -6.45 3.50
CA LEU A 146 -4.09 -7.03 3.73
C LEU A 146 -4.76 -7.35 2.39
N PRO A 147 -4.66 -8.58 1.86
CA PRO A 147 -5.24 -8.87 0.57
C PRO A 147 -6.72 -9.15 0.81
N PHE A 148 -7.56 -8.16 0.60
CA PHE A 148 -9.00 -8.38 0.53
C PHE A 148 -9.38 -9.05 -0.79
N ILE A 149 -8.78 -10.22 -1.04
CA ILE A 149 -9.06 -11.04 -2.22
C ILE A 149 -10.49 -11.62 -2.14
N PRO A 150 -11.10 -12.00 -3.27
CA PRO A 150 -12.48 -12.47 -3.29
C PRO A 150 -12.78 -13.61 -2.29
N SER A 151 -11.84 -14.55 -2.12
CA SER A 151 -12.00 -15.66 -1.16
C SER A 151 -11.97 -15.24 0.31
N GLN A 152 -11.34 -14.12 0.64
CA GLN A 152 -11.28 -13.58 1.99
C GLN A 152 -12.48 -12.67 2.30
N LEU A 153 -12.95 -11.93 1.30
CA LEU A 153 -14.08 -11.00 1.48
C LEU A 153 -15.36 -11.65 1.97
N VAL A 154 -15.55 -12.94 1.73
CA VAL A 154 -16.74 -13.68 2.22
C VAL A 154 -16.86 -13.66 3.74
N HIS A 155 -15.76 -13.47 4.46
CA HIS A 155 -15.69 -13.40 5.92
C HIS A 155 -15.97 -12.01 6.48
N TYR A 156 -16.16 -10.99 5.62
CA TYR A 156 -16.28 -9.60 6.03
C TYR A 156 -17.62 -8.97 5.63
N ASP A 157 -18.10 -8.06 6.48
CA ASP A 157 -19.04 -7.03 6.10
C ASP A 157 -18.24 -5.81 5.61
N VAL A 158 -18.51 -5.38 4.38
CA VAL A 158 -17.85 -4.26 3.73
C VAL A 158 -18.91 -3.20 3.43
N ASN A 159 -18.89 -2.12 4.21
CA ASN A 159 -19.90 -1.08 4.16
C ASN A 159 -19.32 0.23 3.62
N TYR A 160 -19.91 0.75 2.55
CA TYR A 160 -19.55 2.05 2.02
C TYR A 160 -19.89 3.17 3.00
N VAL A 161 -18.94 4.08 3.23
CA VAL A 161 -19.05 5.18 4.21
C VAL A 161 -19.13 6.53 3.51
N GLY A 162 -18.48 6.70 2.37
CA GLY A 162 -18.42 7.96 1.66
C GLY A 162 -17.21 8.08 0.74
N THR A 163 -16.84 9.30 0.42
CA THR A 163 -15.66 9.62 -0.38
C THR A 163 -14.74 10.56 0.37
N GLN A 164 -13.45 10.50 0.05
CA GLN A 164 -12.44 11.43 0.57
C GLN A 164 -11.35 11.65 -0.46
N LYS A 165 -10.86 12.88 -0.56
CA LYS A 165 -9.64 13.17 -1.30
C LYS A 165 -8.43 12.91 -0.41
N LEU A 166 -7.51 12.05 -0.85
CA LEU A 166 -6.22 11.79 -0.24
C LEU A 166 -5.12 12.29 -1.19
N ASP A 167 -4.51 13.42 -0.87
CA ASP A 167 -3.57 14.11 -1.76
C ASP A 167 -4.17 14.32 -3.15
N GLU A 168 -3.63 13.68 -4.19
CA GLU A 168 -4.12 13.78 -5.56
C GLU A 168 -5.18 12.71 -5.91
N LEU A 169 -5.46 11.77 -4.99
CA LEU A 169 -6.40 10.67 -5.23
C LEU A 169 -7.79 10.99 -4.69
N ASN A 170 -8.82 10.76 -5.48
CA ASN A 170 -10.18 10.64 -4.96
C ASN A 170 -10.41 9.20 -4.56
N THR A 171 -11.00 8.98 -3.41
CA THR A 171 -11.18 7.62 -2.88
C THR A 171 -12.59 7.37 -2.39
N TYR A 172 -13.04 6.14 -2.53
CA TYR A 172 -14.18 5.58 -1.82
C TYR A 172 -13.72 5.06 -0.47
N ILE A 173 -14.49 5.30 0.58
CA ILE A 173 -14.21 4.83 1.93
C ILE A 173 -15.13 3.66 2.25
N PHE A 174 -14.55 2.58 2.76
CA PHE A 174 -15.30 1.44 3.26
C PHE A 174 -14.91 1.11 4.69
N ARG A 175 -15.90 0.82 5.53
CA ARG A 175 -15.71 0.16 6.82
C ARG A 175 -15.75 -1.33 6.60
N VAL A 176 -14.75 -2.02 7.15
CA VAL A 176 -14.57 -3.46 7.03
C VAL A 176 -14.59 -4.07 8.42
N GLU A 177 -15.47 -5.02 8.65
CA GLU A 177 -15.61 -5.75 9.91
C GLU A 177 -15.78 -7.24 9.63
N PRO A 178 -15.17 -8.15 10.43
CA PRO A 178 -15.41 -9.56 10.27
C PRO A 178 -16.87 -9.91 10.66
N LYS A 179 -17.53 -10.75 9.84
CA LYS A 179 -18.89 -11.26 10.14
C LYS A 179 -18.90 -12.16 11.37
N GLN A 180 -17.82 -12.91 11.53
CA GLN A 180 -17.62 -13.82 12.65
C GLN A 180 -16.12 -13.95 12.89
N VAL A 181 -15.72 -14.03 14.15
CA VAL A 181 -14.32 -14.25 14.52
C VAL A 181 -14.15 -15.74 14.85
N GLU A 182 -13.45 -16.47 14.00
CA GLU A 182 -13.18 -17.89 14.15
C GLU A 182 -11.95 -18.11 15.04
N ARG A 183 -11.90 -19.29 15.67
CA ARG A 183 -10.77 -19.68 16.53
C ARG A 183 -9.47 -19.73 15.74
N GLN A 184 -8.41 -19.26 16.39
CA GLN A 184 -7.05 -19.26 15.84
C GLN A 184 -6.87 -18.44 14.54
N HIS A 185 -7.85 -17.59 14.20
CA HIS A 185 -7.75 -16.67 13.09
C HIS A 185 -7.73 -15.23 13.58
N ALA A 186 -6.95 -14.40 12.88
CA ALA A 186 -6.95 -12.96 13.06
C ALA A 186 -7.63 -12.30 11.87
N TYR A 187 -8.55 -11.39 12.14
CA TYR A 187 -9.31 -10.66 11.14
C TYR A 187 -9.02 -9.17 11.26
N PHE A 188 -8.97 -8.49 10.13
CA PHE A 188 -8.87 -7.04 10.13
C PHE A 188 -10.21 -6.40 10.47
N LYS A 189 -10.18 -5.36 11.31
CA LYS A 189 -11.31 -4.48 11.56
C LYS A 189 -10.86 -3.04 11.41
N GLY A 190 -11.52 -2.27 10.54
CA GLY A 190 -11.09 -0.89 10.28
C GLY A 190 -11.72 -0.25 9.07
N VAL A 191 -10.99 0.65 8.47
CA VAL A 191 -11.39 1.44 7.29
C VAL A 191 -10.37 1.26 6.18
N ILE A 192 -10.85 1.17 4.95
CA ILE A 192 -10.04 1.14 3.74
C ILE A 192 -10.43 2.28 2.80
N TRP A 193 -9.45 2.83 2.11
CA TRP A 193 -9.61 3.81 1.04
C TRP A 193 -9.28 3.17 -0.29
N VAL A 194 -10.24 3.22 -1.20
CA VAL A 194 -10.15 2.63 -2.55
C VAL A 194 -10.12 3.75 -3.57
N ASP A 195 -9.08 3.83 -4.38
CA ASP A 195 -8.98 4.81 -5.47
C ASP A 195 -10.17 4.68 -6.43
N ASP A 196 -10.76 5.81 -6.84
CA ASP A 196 -11.97 5.84 -7.66
C ASP A 196 -11.73 5.55 -9.15
N GLN A 197 -10.48 5.53 -9.60
CA GLN A 197 -10.09 5.25 -10.98
C GLN A 197 -9.56 3.84 -11.16
N ASP A 198 -8.54 3.48 -10.37
CA ASP A 198 -7.86 2.20 -10.48
C ASP A 198 -8.54 1.09 -9.67
N PHE A 199 -9.50 1.44 -8.78
CA PHE A 199 -10.18 0.50 -7.88
C PHE A 199 -9.18 -0.35 -7.08
N VAL A 200 -8.17 0.27 -6.51
CA VAL A 200 -7.16 -0.35 -5.66
C VAL A 200 -7.21 0.23 -4.26
N ILE A 201 -6.92 -0.58 -3.26
CA ILE A 201 -6.78 -0.08 -1.89
C ILE A 201 -5.46 0.71 -1.81
N VAL A 202 -5.55 1.99 -1.45
CA VAL A 202 -4.39 2.89 -1.35
C VAL A 202 -3.99 3.19 0.08
N LYS A 203 -4.92 3.03 1.01
CA LYS A 203 -4.70 3.22 2.45
C LYS A 203 -5.60 2.30 3.26
N THR A 204 -5.11 1.83 4.42
CA THR A 204 -5.94 1.19 5.44
C THR A 204 -5.68 1.82 6.79
N LEU A 205 -6.65 1.79 7.69
CA LEU A 205 -6.50 2.15 9.10
C LEU A 205 -7.34 1.18 9.93
N GLY A 206 -6.73 0.48 10.86
CA GLY A 206 -7.46 -0.46 11.70
C GLY A 206 -6.56 -1.31 12.58
N HIS A 207 -7.08 -2.42 13.00
CA HIS A 207 -6.43 -3.36 13.91
C HIS A 207 -6.86 -4.80 13.63
N TRP A 208 -6.11 -5.73 14.23
CA TRP A 208 -6.46 -7.14 14.20
C TRP A 208 -7.39 -7.50 15.37
N VAL A 209 -8.39 -8.33 15.09
CA VAL A 209 -9.27 -8.94 16.09
C VAL A 209 -9.19 -10.46 16.02
N THR A 210 -9.22 -11.09 17.19
CA THR A 210 -9.25 -12.56 17.36
C THR A 210 -10.41 -12.96 18.27
N GLU A 211 -10.63 -14.26 18.46
CA GLU A 211 -11.63 -14.79 19.41
C GLU A 211 -11.43 -14.29 20.86
N LEU A 212 -10.23 -13.89 21.23
CA LEU A 212 -9.90 -13.33 22.53
C LEU A 212 -10.09 -11.81 22.61
N GLY A 213 -10.66 -11.23 21.55
CA GLY A 213 -10.83 -9.77 21.39
C GLY A 213 -9.74 -9.14 20.54
N GLU A 214 -9.45 -7.87 20.79
CA GLU A 214 -8.36 -7.18 20.12
C GLU A 214 -7.03 -7.84 20.50
N ILE A 215 -6.15 -8.06 19.51
CA ILE A 215 -4.82 -8.57 19.82
C ILE A 215 -4.10 -7.52 20.63
N SER A 216 -4.04 -7.76 21.91
CA SER A 216 -3.25 -7.02 22.87
C SER A 216 -2.52 -8.05 23.71
N THR A 217 -1.26 -8.26 23.42
CA THR A 217 -0.39 -8.90 24.36
C THR A 217 0.50 -7.83 24.98
N ASP A 218 0.78 -7.92 26.27
CA ASP A 218 1.73 -7.03 26.96
C ASP A 218 3.11 -7.00 26.28
N ASN A 219 3.37 -8.01 25.43
CA ASN A 219 4.60 -8.17 24.68
C ASN A 219 4.56 -7.58 23.27
N PHE A 220 3.39 -7.08 22.80
CA PHE A 220 3.23 -6.57 21.45
C PHE A 220 2.25 -5.38 21.41
N PRO A 221 2.77 -4.16 21.55
CA PRO A 221 1.96 -2.97 21.76
C PRO A 221 1.24 -2.45 20.51
N PHE A 222 1.64 -2.84 19.32
CA PHE A 222 1.23 -2.20 18.06
C PHE A 222 -0.15 -2.66 17.58
N LYS A 223 -1.21 -2.24 18.27
CA LYS A 223 -2.60 -2.68 18.03
C LYS A 223 -3.22 -2.07 16.79
N PHE A 224 -3.15 -0.75 16.71
CA PHE A 224 -3.68 0.03 15.60
C PHE A 224 -2.57 0.39 14.63
N PHE A 225 -2.85 0.25 13.36
CA PHE A 225 -1.90 0.61 12.32
C PHE A 225 -2.58 1.25 11.13
N ASP A 226 -1.87 2.10 10.44
CA ASP A 226 -2.21 2.57 9.11
C ASP A 226 -1.19 2.07 8.09
N THR A 227 -1.68 1.76 6.89
CA THR A 227 -0.84 1.34 5.77
C THR A 227 -1.09 2.21 4.56
N TYR A 228 -0.07 2.37 3.74
CA TYR A 228 -0.12 3.12 2.50
C TYR A 228 0.46 2.28 1.37
N ARG A 229 -0.02 2.53 0.17
CA ARG A 229 0.50 1.90 -1.05
C ARG A 229 0.94 2.95 -2.04
N GLU A 230 1.92 2.61 -2.85
CA GLU A 230 2.39 3.43 -3.95
C GLU A 230 2.23 2.71 -5.28
N ASN A 231 2.08 3.50 -6.35
CA ASN A 231 2.01 2.99 -7.70
C ASN A 231 3.42 2.76 -8.25
N VAL A 232 3.85 1.52 -8.30
CA VAL A 232 5.19 1.15 -8.78
C VAL A 232 5.20 1.13 -10.30
N GLN A 233 5.99 2.04 -10.88
CA GLN A 233 6.17 2.17 -12.34
C GLN A 233 4.88 2.41 -13.14
N GLY A 234 3.84 2.98 -12.51
CA GLY A 234 2.55 3.25 -13.16
C GLY A 234 1.74 2.01 -13.50
N LYS A 235 2.04 0.86 -12.89
CA LYS A 235 1.43 -0.42 -13.27
C LYS A 235 0.71 -1.13 -12.13
N ILE A 236 1.31 -1.16 -10.96
CA ILE A 236 0.83 -1.96 -9.85
C ILE A 236 1.02 -1.18 -8.54
N TRP A 237 0.04 -1.27 -7.67
CA TRP A 237 0.05 -0.66 -6.36
C TRP A 237 0.57 -1.63 -5.33
N PHE A 238 1.74 -1.34 -4.74
CA PHE A 238 2.36 -2.16 -3.71
C PHE A 238 2.40 -1.45 -2.36
N PRO A 239 2.50 -2.19 -1.24
CA PRO A 239 2.76 -1.59 0.06
C PRO A 239 4.01 -0.71 0.02
N SER A 240 3.93 0.48 0.63
CA SER A 240 5.08 1.37 0.75
C SER A 240 5.38 1.74 2.19
N TYR A 241 4.34 1.76 3.04
CA TYR A 241 4.47 2.26 4.39
C TYR A 241 3.46 1.63 5.33
N LEU A 242 3.89 1.37 6.57
CA LEU A 242 3.04 1.05 7.72
C LEU A 242 3.52 1.85 8.93
N ARG A 243 2.59 2.36 9.70
CA ARG A 243 2.85 3.00 10.99
C ARG A 243 1.89 2.47 12.04
N SER A 244 2.41 2.30 13.26
CA SER A 244 1.64 2.04 14.46
C SER A 244 2.22 2.84 15.61
N ASP A 245 1.37 3.56 16.34
CA ASP A 245 1.73 4.27 17.57
C ASP A 245 0.99 3.61 18.72
N ASP A 246 1.69 3.33 19.82
CA ASP A 246 1.10 2.70 21.00
C ASP A 246 1.89 3.08 22.26
N SER A 247 1.58 2.45 23.38
CA SER A 247 2.25 2.67 24.65
C SER A 247 2.43 1.36 25.38
N VAL A 248 3.60 1.17 25.99
CA VAL A 248 3.97 -0.02 26.75
C VAL A 248 4.16 0.34 28.20
N ASN A 249 3.52 -0.42 29.11
CA ASN A 249 3.83 -0.36 30.53
C ASN A 249 5.13 -1.11 30.82
N THR A 250 6.11 -0.41 31.34
CA THR A 250 7.39 -0.97 31.72
C THR A 250 7.66 -0.79 33.21
N LYS A 251 8.70 -1.41 33.74
CA LYS A 251 9.17 -1.14 35.13
C LYS A 251 9.60 0.31 35.36
N HIS A 252 9.83 1.07 34.30
CA HIS A 252 10.20 2.48 34.35
C HIS A 252 9.03 3.43 34.09
N GLY A 253 7.79 2.91 33.98
CA GLY A 253 6.59 3.65 33.66
C GLY A 253 6.06 3.40 32.24
N LEU A 254 5.13 4.23 31.83
CA LEU A 254 4.54 4.19 30.51
C LEU A 254 5.53 4.75 29.48
N VAL A 255 5.83 3.97 28.45
CA VAL A 255 6.71 4.35 27.33
C VAL A 255 5.89 4.41 26.05
N HIS A 256 5.87 5.56 25.39
CA HIS A 256 5.27 5.70 24.06
C HIS A 256 6.20 5.12 23.01
N VAL A 257 5.63 4.34 22.10
CA VAL A 257 6.38 3.62 21.08
C VAL A 257 5.77 3.83 19.71
N ARG A 258 6.62 3.89 18.69
CA ARG A 258 6.22 3.96 17.29
C ARG A 258 6.92 2.89 16.48
N LEU A 259 6.15 2.14 15.71
CA LEU A 259 6.66 1.25 14.69
C LEU A 259 6.45 1.91 13.32
N VAL A 260 7.48 1.89 12.50
CA VAL A 260 7.42 2.23 11.07
C VAL A 260 8.02 1.10 10.26
N VAL A 261 7.28 0.62 9.27
CA VAL A 261 7.79 -0.29 8.25
C VAL A 261 7.71 0.39 6.90
N ARG A 262 8.80 0.34 6.13
CA ARG A 262 8.85 0.82 4.75
C ARG A 262 9.20 -0.34 3.83
N TRP A 263 8.51 -0.40 2.70
CA TRP A 263 8.84 -1.29 1.60
C TRP A 263 9.31 -0.42 0.43
N GLU A 264 10.53 -0.67 -0.01
CA GLU A 264 11.25 0.23 -0.92
C GLU A 264 11.94 -0.58 -2.03
N ASP A 265 12.36 0.11 -3.09
CA ASP A 265 13.21 -0.44 -4.15
C ASP A 265 12.60 -1.68 -4.84
N TYR A 266 11.31 -1.65 -5.11
CA TYR A 266 10.64 -2.72 -5.87
C TYR A 266 11.26 -2.92 -7.24
N LYS A 267 11.78 -4.13 -7.51
CA LYS A 267 12.40 -4.52 -8.77
C LYS A 267 11.78 -5.81 -9.28
N ALA A 268 11.26 -5.78 -10.50
CA ALA A 268 10.78 -7.02 -11.14
C ALA A 268 11.93 -8.03 -11.23
N ARG A 269 11.67 -9.28 -10.85
CA ARG A 269 12.64 -10.36 -11.07
C ARG A 269 12.81 -10.58 -12.56
N THR A 270 14.04 -10.51 -13.03
CA THR A 270 14.37 -11.05 -14.33
C THR A 270 14.17 -12.58 -14.24
N ALA A 271 13.32 -13.14 -15.07
CA ALA A 271 13.18 -14.59 -15.16
C ALA A 271 14.59 -15.19 -15.31
N ALA A 272 14.95 -16.15 -14.46
CA ALA A 272 16.18 -16.88 -14.67
C ALA A 272 16.12 -17.49 -16.07
N PRO A 273 17.21 -17.41 -16.86
CA PRO A 273 17.22 -18.05 -18.17
C PRO A 273 16.84 -19.53 -17.99
N ALA A 274 15.91 -20.00 -18.80
CA ALA A 274 15.52 -21.40 -18.79
C ALA A 274 16.79 -22.27 -18.86
N PRO A 275 16.90 -23.35 -18.06
CA PRO A 275 18.04 -24.23 -18.16
C PRO A 275 18.18 -24.69 -19.60
N ALA A 276 19.38 -24.56 -20.14
CA ALA A 276 19.65 -25.02 -21.48
C ALA A 276 19.23 -26.51 -21.62
N PRO A 277 18.59 -26.90 -22.72
CA PRO A 277 18.21 -28.27 -22.90
C PRO A 277 19.47 -29.16 -22.75
N GLN A 278 19.42 -30.07 -21.80
CA GLN A 278 20.47 -31.05 -21.62
C GLN A 278 20.46 -31.93 -22.88
N GLN A 279 21.53 -31.88 -23.67
CA GLN A 279 21.77 -32.72 -24.82
C GLN A 279 22.21 -34.13 -24.39
#